data_90642873f9412cb9d1de83c07078a259
#
_entry.id   90642873f9412cb9d1de83c07078a259
#
_cell.length_a   1.000
_cell.length_b   1.000
_cell.length_c   1.000
_cell.angle_alpha   90.00
_cell.angle_beta   90.00
_cell.angle_gamma   90.00
#
_symmetry.space_group_name_H-M   'P 1'
#
loop_
_entity.id
_entity.type
_entity.pdbx_description
1 polymer ?
#
loop_
_entity_poly.entity_id
_entity_poly.type
_entity_poly.pdbx_seq_one_letter_code
_entity_poly.pdbx_strand_id
1 'polypeptide(L)'
;MTVRVGASPTAGGRLAEHACALIRRLRDWRFDQQQGSTGMSSMSSVIGIPRSGNPFPQAGVSYDHRGIGGIAHYGAVPATLLDMLAEQVDARPDGEAVVEVGADRLTYRQLWSRASRVAGGLQAGGLKPGERVAVRHPGGIDWVLAFWGTVMAGGVAVPINTRLTRPEVEFILTDAGARMDLGPDTALPDGEPYVTEHVGAADTAALFYTSGTTGHPKGVPTTHEAFVTNTENGLRCLGLTGHLGEELRTLISVPLFHVTGCNSQLLLAVRLGGASVILPTLDLDQLLVTLPAERVSLMVTVPAVYSLVLRHKDFATTDVSRVRWVCYGGAPIAPSLVRMVKDAFEKAAVFNSYGMTETASLMTVLPDREALEHADSVGYAVPSVDLGVVAYRGDHPAPRELIGELVVRGANVTAGYWNRPEATSATIIDGWLHTGDVVRVDAAGRVYVVDRLRDIINRGGENISSVEVEAALLSAPNVADACVLAVPDDVMGEKVGALLFGGTAAIDVAEVLEHCRRQLADFKIPQYVTVVTGALPRNAGGKLLKARLRDQIRWGPPLR
;
A
#
# COMPACT_ATOMS: atom_id res chain seq x y z
N MET A 1 -32.82 4.90 -51.67
CA MET A 1 -33.02 5.70 -50.46
C MET A 1 -32.37 4.92 -49.32
N THR A 2 -31.09 5.19 -49.09
CA THR A 2 -30.23 4.42 -48.16
C THR A 2 -30.09 5.25 -46.90
N VAL A 3 -30.73 4.82 -45.82
CA VAL A 3 -30.62 5.46 -44.49
C VAL A 3 -29.29 5.06 -43.88
N ARG A 4 -28.37 6.03 -43.74
CA ARG A 4 -27.18 5.91 -42.89
C ARG A 4 -27.62 6.08 -41.45
N VAL A 5 -27.59 5.00 -40.66
CA VAL A 5 -27.67 5.07 -39.19
C VAL A 5 -26.30 5.50 -38.69
N GLY A 6 -26.20 6.76 -38.29
CA GLY A 6 -25.05 7.28 -37.56
C GLY A 6 -25.07 6.74 -36.12
N ALA A 7 -24.16 5.87 -35.78
CA ALA A 7 -23.95 5.46 -34.40
C ALA A 7 -23.42 6.66 -33.60
N SER A 8 -24.21 7.16 -32.66
CA SER A 8 -23.74 8.12 -31.64
C SER A 8 -22.68 7.42 -30.77
N PRO A 9 -21.55 8.06 -30.46
CA PRO A 9 -20.57 7.49 -29.52
C PRO A 9 -21.23 7.31 -28.17
N THR A 10 -21.10 6.11 -27.61
CA THR A 10 -21.58 5.77 -26.27
C THR A 10 -20.96 6.69 -25.22
N ALA A 11 -21.68 6.98 -24.13
CA ALA A 11 -21.22 7.86 -23.06
C ALA A 11 -19.83 7.48 -22.51
N GLY A 12 -19.48 6.18 -22.55
CA GLY A 12 -18.15 5.67 -22.17
C GLY A 12 -17.01 6.11 -23.07
N GLY A 13 -17.24 6.26 -24.40
CA GLY A 13 -16.18 6.72 -25.33
C GLY A 13 -15.76 8.17 -25.09
N ARG A 14 -16.72 9.06 -24.79
CA ARG A 14 -16.43 10.48 -24.49
C ARG A 14 -15.70 10.69 -23.16
N LEU A 15 -15.98 9.86 -22.14
CA LEU A 15 -15.28 9.88 -20.85
C LEU A 15 -13.82 9.46 -21.01
N ALA A 16 -13.54 8.45 -21.82
CA ALA A 16 -12.18 7.99 -22.10
C ALA A 16 -11.36 9.06 -22.83
N GLU A 17 -11.91 9.75 -23.82
CA GLU A 17 -11.23 10.84 -24.54
C GLU A 17 -10.90 12.05 -23.63
N HIS A 18 -11.81 12.41 -22.72
CA HIS A 18 -11.57 13.50 -21.75
C HIS A 18 -10.52 13.13 -20.70
N ALA A 19 -10.56 11.88 -20.19
CA ALA A 19 -9.52 11.36 -19.30
C ALA A 19 -8.15 11.41 -19.96
N CYS A 20 -8.05 11.03 -21.22
CA CYS A 20 -6.82 11.06 -22.00
C CYS A 20 -6.22 12.46 -22.16
N ALA A 21 -7.04 13.47 -22.48
CA ALA A 21 -6.57 14.86 -22.62
C ALA A 21 -6.08 15.45 -21.28
N LEU A 22 -6.77 15.12 -20.18
CA LEU A 22 -6.44 15.54 -18.83
C LEU A 22 -5.11 14.95 -18.35
N ILE A 23 -4.92 13.64 -18.54
CA ILE A 23 -3.71 12.91 -18.14
C ILE A 23 -2.47 13.47 -18.87
N ARG A 24 -2.57 13.82 -20.16
CA ARG A 24 -1.48 14.45 -20.92
C ARG A 24 -1.04 15.76 -20.25
N ARG A 25 -1.99 16.62 -19.93
CA ARG A 25 -1.72 17.93 -19.32
C ARG A 25 -1.15 17.83 -17.91
N LEU A 26 -1.57 16.83 -17.13
CA LEU A 26 -1.00 16.54 -15.80
C LEU A 26 0.47 16.07 -15.91
N ARG A 27 0.80 15.25 -16.92
CA ARG A 27 2.17 14.78 -17.18
C ARG A 27 3.07 15.95 -17.62
N ASP A 28 2.61 16.75 -18.56
CA ASP A 28 3.34 17.94 -19.05
C ASP A 28 3.57 18.95 -17.92
N TRP A 29 2.54 19.24 -17.11
CA TRP A 29 2.66 20.13 -15.96
C TRP A 29 3.66 19.64 -14.91
N ARG A 30 3.67 18.33 -14.58
CA ARG A 30 4.66 17.75 -13.67
C ARG A 30 6.08 17.78 -14.24
N PHE A 31 6.22 17.57 -15.53
CA PHE A 31 7.50 17.68 -16.20
C PHE A 31 8.07 19.10 -16.11
N ASP A 32 7.23 20.10 -16.36
CA ASP A 32 7.57 21.52 -16.23
C ASP A 32 7.95 21.92 -14.80
N GLN A 33 7.23 21.42 -13.80
CA GLN A 33 7.56 21.63 -12.37
C GLN A 33 8.92 21.01 -12.00
N GLN A 34 9.25 19.83 -12.51
CA GLN A 34 10.54 19.19 -12.27
C GLN A 34 11.70 19.88 -12.98
N GLN A 35 11.43 20.61 -14.07
CA GLN A 35 12.44 21.39 -14.81
C GLN A 35 12.62 22.82 -14.25
N GLY A 36 11.88 23.20 -13.20
CA GLY A 36 11.99 24.52 -12.59
C GLY A 36 11.45 25.66 -13.46
N SER A 37 10.65 25.36 -14.47
CA SER A 37 10.04 26.39 -15.33
C SER A 37 8.89 27.08 -14.61
N THR A 38 9.04 28.37 -14.30
CA THR A 38 8.04 29.24 -13.67
C THR A 38 6.97 29.75 -14.62
N GLY A 39 6.62 28.98 -15.63
CA GLY A 39 5.54 29.29 -16.57
C GLY A 39 4.18 29.23 -15.88
N MET A 40 3.81 30.28 -15.17
CA MET A 40 2.47 30.50 -14.63
C MET A 40 1.46 30.72 -15.75
N SER A 41 0.74 29.69 -16.17
CA SER A 41 -0.58 29.93 -16.75
C SER A 41 -1.49 28.70 -16.56
N SER A 42 -2.66 28.94 -16.01
CA SER A 42 -3.76 28.06 -15.64
C SER A 42 -3.51 27.16 -14.42
N MET A 43 -3.81 27.69 -13.24
CA MET A 43 -3.76 26.99 -11.95
C MET A 43 -4.64 25.74 -11.99
N SER A 44 -4.01 24.56 -11.89
CA SER A 44 -4.69 23.35 -11.46
C SER A 44 -5.11 23.54 -10.00
N SER A 45 -6.40 23.48 -9.71
CA SER A 45 -6.90 23.56 -8.33
C SER A 45 -7.16 22.15 -7.82
N VAL A 46 -6.81 21.91 -6.56
CA VAL A 46 -7.26 20.70 -5.86
C VAL A 46 -8.77 20.79 -5.68
N ILE A 47 -9.50 19.82 -6.22
CA ILE A 47 -10.93 19.64 -5.99
C ILE A 47 -11.07 18.61 -4.88
N GLY A 48 -11.53 19.02 -3.71
CA GLY A 48 -11.76 18.11 -2.58
C GLY A 48 -12.85 17.08 -2.90
N ILE A 49 -12.62 15.83 -2.51
CA ILE A 49 -13.62 14.76 -2.63
C ILE A 49 -14.62 14.91 -1.48
N PRO A 50 -15.93 15.07 -1.77
CA PRO A 50 -16.95 15.21 -0.73
C PRO A 50 -17.03 14.00 0.18
N ARG A 51 -17.18 14.22 1.48
CA ARG A 51 -17.38 13.15 2.47
C ARG A 51 -18.85 12.76 2.66
N SER A 52 -19.79 13.40 1.99
CA SER A 52 -21.24 13.19 2.18
C SER A 52 -21.71 11.75 1.90
N GLY A 53 -20.98 11.01 1.04
CA GLY A 53 -21.24 9.60 0.75
C GLY A 53 -20.35 8.62 1.54
N ASN A 54 -19.46 9.13 2.40
CA ASN A 54 -18.47 8.30 3.10
C ASN A 54 -19.16 7.45 4.19
N PRO A 55 -19.01 6.12 4.14
CA PRO A 55 -19.72 5.21 5.04
C PRO A 55 -19.10 5.09 6.43
N PHE A 56 -17.89 5.63 6.65
CA PHE A 56 -17.14 5.40 7.88
C PHE A 56 -17.44 6.42 8.96
N PRO A 57 -17.47 6.00 10.26
CA PRO A 57 -17.77 6.88 11.38
C PRO A 57 -16.77 8.03 11.52
N GLN A 58 -17.27 9.26 11.53
CA GLN A 58 -16.48 10.49 11.72
C GLN A 58 -16.49 11.01 13.17
N ALA A 59 -17.10 10.29 14.10
CA ALA A 59 -17.21 10.71 15.50
C ALA A 59 -15.83 10.91 16.13
N GLY A 60 -15.63 12.03 16.85
CA GLY A 60 -14.37 12.36 17.51
C GLY A 60 -13.23 12.80 16.57
N VAL A 61 -13.50 13.01 15.28
CA VAL A 61 -12.57 13.67 14.37
C VAL A 61 -12.74 15.17 14.51
N SER A 62 -11.66 15.87 14.79
CA SER A 62 -11.60 17.34 14.83
C SER A 62 -10.54 17.85 13.87
N TYR A 63 -10.70 19.07 13.38
CA TYR A 63 -9.72 19.71 12.50
C TYR A 63 -8.91 20.74 13.28
N ASP A 64 -7.60 20.67 13.21
CA ASP A 64 -6.78 21.78 13.62
C ASP A 64 -6.76 22.84 12.53
N HIS A 65 -6.60 24.10 12.92
CA HIS A 65 -6.57 25.23 12.00
C HIS A 65 -5.14 25.59 11.54
N ARG A 66 -4.19 24.67 11.67
CA ARG A 66 -2.82 24.85 11.21
C ARG A 66 -2.74 24.62 9.70
N GLY A 67 -2.73 25.71 8.94
CA GLY A 67 -2.63 25.70 7.49
C GLY A 67 -3.96 25.90 6.75
N ILE A 68 -3.91 25.85 5.42
CA ILE A 68 -5.09 26.03 4.57
C ILE A 68 -5.98 24.79 4.68
N GLY A 69 -7.09 24.92 5.39
CA GLY A 69 -8.12 23.90 5.51
C GLY A 69 -8.01 22.94 6.70
N GLY A 70 -6.97 23.08 7.56
CA GLY A 70 -6.78 22.22 8.74
C GLY A 70 -6.40 20.77 8.42
N ILE A 71 -5.96 20.02 9.45
CA ILE A 71 -5.71 18.58 9.38
C ILE A 71 -6.66 17.88 10.36
N ALA A 72 -7.24 16.76 9.95
CA ALA A 72 -8.14 15.98 10.78
C ALA A 72 -7.35 15.13 11.79
N HIS A 73 -7.70 15.25 13.08
CA HIS A 73 -7.10 14.51 14.19
C HIS A 73 -8.17 13.78 15.00
N TYR A 74 -7.78 12.70 15.68
CA TYR A 74 -8.61 12.05 16.67
C TYR A 74 -8.35 12.63 18.07
N GLY A 75 -9.43 12.98 18.77
CA GLY A 75 -9.31 13.59 20.11
C GLY A 75 -9.07 12.62 21.26
N ALA A 76 -9.52 11.38 21.13
CA ALA A 76 -9.52 10.40 22.24
C ALA A 76 -8.82 9.11 21.80
N VAL A 77 -7.52 9.21 21.53
CA VAL A 77 -6.64 8.10 21.16
C VAL A 77 -5.34 8.20 21.97
N PRO A 78 -4.57 7.11 22.17
CA PRO A 78 -3.25 7.18 22.76
C PRO A 78 -2.38 8.23 22.05
N ALA A 79 -1.60 9.00 22.81
CA ALA A 79 -0.75 10.04 22.21
C ALA A 79 0.42 9.45 21.44
N THR A 80 0.96 8.33 21.94
CA THR A 80 2.13 7.67 21.36
C THR A 80 1.92 6.16 21.21
N LEU A 81 2.83 5.50 20.49
CA LEU A 81 2.88 4.04 20.45
C LEU A 81 3.13 3.43 21.83
N LEU A 82 3.92 4.14 22.69
CA LEU A 82 4.19 3.66 24.04
C LEU A 82 2.94 3.65 24.89
N ASP A 83 2.14 4.72 24.85
CA ASP A 83 0.84 4.78 25.53
C ASP A 83 -0.08 3.68 25.05
N MET A 84 -0.13 3.45 23.70
CA MET A 84 -0.96 2.42 23.10
C MET A 84 -0.59 1.01 23.57
N LEU A 85 0.71 0.71 23.72
CA LEU A 85 1.15 -0.59 24.24
C LEU A 85 0.93 -0.69 25.74
N ALA A 86 1.21 0.38 26.51
CA ALA A 86 1.04 0.42 27.96
C ALA A 86 -0.41 0.17 28.36
N GLU A 87 -1.39 0.78 27.65
CA GLU A 87 -2.83 0.51 27.87
C GLU A 87 -3.14 -0.99 27.82
N GLN A 88 -2.51 -1.76 26.92
CA GLN A 88 -2.76 -3.19 26.80
C GLN A 88 -2.03 -4.01 27.86
N VAL A 89 -0.82 -3.59 28.25
CA VAL A 89 -0.07 -4.22 29.34
C VAL A 89 -0.85 -4.10 30.65
N ASP A 90 -1.47 -2.95 30.91
CA ASP A 90 -2.29 -2.71 32.09
C ASP A 90 -3.61 -3.48 32.05
N ALA A 91 -4.30 -3.44 30.91
CA ALA A 91 -5.61 -4.05 30.75
C ALA A 91 -5.55 -5.58 30.63
N ARG A 92 -4.52 -6.14 30.00
CA ARG A 92 -4.42 -7.56 29.60
C ARG A 92 -2.99 -8.11 29.72
N PRO A 93 -2.32 -8.00 30.87
CA PRO A 93 -0.91 -8.37 31.02
C PRO A 93 -0.59 -9.82 30.58
N ASP A 94 -1.49 -10.75 30.82
CA ASP A 94 -1.33 -12.17 30.53
C ASP A 94 -1.97 -12.62 29.21
N GLY A 95 -2.61 -11.68 28.46
CA GLY A 95 -3.10 -11.91 27.10
C GLY A 95 -1.96 -12.11 26.11
N GLU A 96 -2.14 -13.00 25.12
CA GLU A 96 -1.16 -13.18 24.05
C GLU A 96 -1.05 -11.91 23.21
N ALA A 97 0.17 -11.42 23.02
CA ALA A 97 0.48 -10.27 22.16
C ALA A 97 1.12 -10.70 20.84
N VAL A 98 2.06 -11.65 20.90
CA VAL A 98 2.82 -12.12 19.73
C VAL A 98 2.94 -13.65 19.78
N VAL A 99 2.70 -14.27 18.65
CA VAL A 99 2.92 -15.70 18.42
C VAL A 99 3.80 -15.81 17.18
N GLU A 100 4.98 -16.37 17.32
CA GLU A 100 5.81 -16.77 16.18
C GLU A 100 5.53 -18.21 15.82
N VAL A 101 5.02 -18.45 14.63
CA VAL A 101 4.61 -19.79 14.19
C VAL A 101 5.82 -20.72 14.14
N GLY A 102 5.74 -21.82 14.88
CA GLY A 102 6.84 -22.80 15.00
C GLY A 102 7.90 -22.44 16.04
N ALA A 103 7.70 -21.34 16.80
CA ALA A 103 8.64 -20.90 17.84
C ALA A 103 7.87 -20.47 19.12
N ASP A 104 8.27 -19.35 19.72
CA ASP A 104 7.79 -18.87 21.00
C ASP A 104 6.50 -18.01 20.91
N ARG A 105 5.94 -17.71 22.09
CA ARG A 105 4.81 -16.80 22.30
C ARG A 105 5.15 -15.81 23.39
N LEU A 106 4.64 -14.59 23.27
CA LEU A 106 4.76 -13.55 24.28
C LEU A 106 3.38 -13.05 24.70
N THR A 107 3.17 -12.93 26.01
CA THR A 107 2.08 -12.12 26.56
C THR A 107 2.44 -10.63 26.47
N TYR A 108 1.46 -9.73 26.69
CA TYR A 108 1.70 -8.28 26.73
C TYR A 108 2.73 -7.91 27.80
N ARG A 109 2.67 -8.53 28.98
CA ARG A 109 3.65 -8.38 30.06
C ARG A 109 5.04 -8.80 29.63
N GLN A 110 5.16 -9.94 28.96
CA GLN A 110 6.45 -10.46 28.48
C GLN A 110 7.02 -9.60 27.34
N LEU A 111 6.16 -9.15 26.41
CA LEU A 111 6.55 -8.23 25.36
C LEU A 111 7.13 -6.94 25.93
N TRP A 112 6.41 -6.32 26.87
CA TRP A 112 6.87 -5.09 27.54
C TRP A 112 8.20 -5.31 28.29
N SER A 113 8.26 -6.35 29.12
CA SER A 113 9.45 -6.66 29.90
C SER A 113 10.67 -6.94 29.03
N ARG A 114 10.53 -7.73 27.96
CA ARG A 114 11.66 -8.03 27.07
C ARG A 114 12.04 -6.83 26.21
N ALA A 115 11.08 -6.09 25.68
CA ALA A 115 11.35 -4.88 24.89
C ALA A 115 12.01 -3.77 25.72
N SER A 116 11.60 -3.58 27.00
CA SER A 116 12.25 -2.60 27.89
C SER A 116 13.70 -2.97 28.24
N ARG A 117 14.04 -4.25 28.28
CA ARG A 117 15.43 -4.70 28.43
C ARG A 117 16.25 -4.43 27.15
N VAL A 118 15.65 -4.65 25.97
CA VAL A 118 16.30 -4.24 24.70
C VAL A 118 16.56 -2.74 24.70
N ALA A 119 15.57 -1.93 25.12
CA ALA A 119 15.73 -0.48 25.25
C ALA A 119 16.86 -0.09 26.20
N GLY A 120 16.95 -0.74 27.37
CA GLY A 120 18.05 -0.54 28.32
C GLY A 120 19.42 -0.89 27.74
N GLY A 121 19.49 -1.98 26.97
CA GLY A 121 20.71 -2.37 26.26
C GLY A 121 21.11 -1.35 25.17
N LEU A 122 20.13 -0.82 24.42
CA LEU A 122 20.37 0.25 23.45
C LEU A 122 20.87 1.54 24.13
N GLN A 123 20.25 1.93 25.24
CA GLN A 123 20.67 3.09 26.03
C GLN A 123 22.06 2.92 26.59
N ALA A 124 22.38 1.76 27.18
CA ALA A 124 23.72 1.43 27.67
C ALA A 124 24.78 1.44 26.55
N GLY A 125 24.37 1.07 25.32
CA GLY A 125 25.17 1.20 24.09
C GLY A 125 25.32 2.63 23.58
N GLY A 126 24.74 3.64 24.27
CA GLY A 126 24.89 5.06 23.99
C GLY A 126 23.90 5.60 22.97
N LEU A 127 22.77 4.92 22.72
CA LEU A 127 21.68 5.45 21.90
C LEU A 127 21.05 6.67 22.57
N LYS A 128 20.89 7.74 21.81
CA LYS A 128 20.22 8.97 22.26
C LYS A 128 18.83 9.08 21.64
N PRO A 129 17.89 9.78 22.30
CA PRO A 129 16.56 10.04 21.71
C PRO A 129 16.66 10.62 20.28
N GLY A 130 15.81 10.13 19.38
CA GLY A 130 15.79 10.52 17.97
C GLY A 130 16.88 9.91 17.09
N GLU A 131 17.86 9.18 17.65
CA GLU A 131 18.82 8.42 16.83
C GLU A 131 18.17 7.18 16.21
N ARG A 132 18.65 6.77 15.02
CA ARG A 132 18.09 5.69 14.21
C ARG A 132 18.75 4.37 14.55
N VAL A 133 17.90 3.34 14.67
CA VAL A 133 18.31 1.96 14.89
C VAL A 133 17.77 1.12 13.74
N ALA A 134 18.64 0.51 12.96
CA ALA A 134 18.24 -0.40 11.91
C ALA A 134 17.69 -1.70 12.50
N VAL A 135 16.51 -2.12 12.01
CA VAL A 135 15.84 -3.36 12.42
C VAL A 135 15.84 -4.30 11.22
N ARG A 136 16.76 -5.28 11.20
CA ARG A 136 16.98 -6.21 10.08
C ARG A 136 16.71 -7.67 10.43
N HIS A 137 16.06 -7.96 11.54
CA HIS A 137 15.64 -9.32 11.85
C HIS A 137 14.57 -9.81 10.85
N PRO A 138 14.50 -11.12 10.57
CA PRO A 138 13.32 -11.74 9.94
C PRO A 138 12.05 -11.40 10.71
N GLY A 139 10.90 -11.52 10.06
CA GLY A 139 9.62 -11.37 10.75
C GLY A 139 9.47 -12.40 11.85
N GLY A 140 9.32 -11.97 13.10
CA GLY A 140 9.24 -12.81 14.28
C GLY A 140 9.33 -12.00 15.56
N ILE A 141 9.48 -12.67 16.69
CA ILE A 141 9.58 -12.07 18.02
C ILE A 141 10.77 -11.11 18.11
N ASP A 142 11.92 -11.48 17.58
CA ASP A 142 13.11 -10.62 17.66
C ASP A 142 12.92 -9.31 16.87
N TRP A 143 12.25 -9.35 15.72
CA TRP A 143 11.89 -8.12 15.01
C TRP A 143 10.97 -7.23 15.85
N VAL A 144 9.95 -7.82 16.47
CA VAL A 144 9.00 -7.10 17.32
C VAL A 144 9.69 -6.49 18.54
N LEU A 145 10.59 -7.25 19.18
CA LEU A 145 11.39 -6.76 20.32
C LEU A 145 12.36 -5.65 19.92
N ALA A 146 13.02 -5.78 18.75
CA ALA A 146 13.90 -4.74 18.22
C ALA A 146 13.14 -3.45 17.92
N PHE A 147 11.94 -3.56 17.31
CA PHE A 147 11.07 -2.41 17.04
C PHE A 147 10.63 -1.71 18.32
N TRP A 148 9.97 -2.44 19.24
CA TRP A 148 9.49 -1.86 20.48
C TRP A 148 10.61 -1.39 21.41
N GLY A 149 11.71 -2.13 21.51
CA GLY A 149 12.88 -1.72 22.28
C GLY A 149 13.49 -0.42 21.78
N THR A 150 13.54 -0.24 20.45
CA THR A 150 13.99 1.02 19.83
C THR A 150 13.05 2.18 20.21
N VAL A 151 11.74 1.98 20.08
CA VAL A 151 10.73 2.99 20.42
C VAL A 151 10.76 3.31 21.92
N MET A 152 10.90 2.29 22.79
CA MET A 152 11.03 2.47 24.24
C MET A 152 12.31 3.21 24.63
N ALA A 153 13.39 3.06 23.87
CA ALA A 153 14.62 3.81 24.08
C ALA A 153 14.55 5.27 23.60
N GLY A 154 13.41 5.69 23.00
CA GLY A 154 13.25 7.00 22.37
C GLY A 154 13.93 7.10 21.00
N GLY A 155 14.36 5.97 20.43
CA GLY A 155 14.99 5.89 19.12
C GLY A 155 13.97 5.82 17.98
N VAL A 156 14.47 5.98 16.74
CA VAL A 156 13.71 5.85 15.50
C VAL A 156 14.02 4.50 14.87
N ALA A 157 13.04 3.62 14.79
CA ALA A 157 13.22 2.32 14.14
C ALA A 157 13.35 2.49 12.61
N VAL A 158 14.34 1.82 12.01
CA VAL A 158 14.54 1.78 10.56
C VAL A 158 14.36 0.34 10.09
N PRO A 159 13.11 -0.08 9.78
CA PRO A 159 12.85 -1.42 9.27
C PRO A 159 13.51 -1.63 7.90
N ILE A 160 14.36 -2.65 7.79
CA ILE A 160 15.10 -2.95 6.57
C ILE A 160 14.68 -4.33 6.05
N ASN A 161 14.41 -4.39 4.75
CA ASN A 161 14.07 -5.62 4.06
C ASN A 161 15.27 -6.59 4.06
N THR A 162 15.07 -7.76 4.61
CA THR A 162 16.09 -8.82 4.74
C THR A 162 16.53 -9.44 3.40
N ARG A 163 15.82 -9.14 2.31
CA ARG A 163 16.15 -9.62 0.95
C ARG A 163 16.98 -8.63 0.15
N LEU A 164 17.30 -7.46 0.70
CA LEU A 164 18.17 -6.49 0.05
C LEU A 164 19.60 -7.01 -0.04
N THR A 165 20.27 -6.62 -1.12
CA THR A 165 21.70 -6.87 -1.27
C THR A 165 22.51 -6.03 -0.27
N ARG A 166 23.72 -6.47 0.03
CA ARG A 166 24.60 -5.74 0.94
C ARG A 166 24.79 -4.26 0.56
N PRO A 167 25.02 -3.86 -0.70
CA PRO A 167 25.12 -2.45 -1.07
C PRO A 167 23.82 -1.66 -0.82
N GLU A 168 22.65 -2.27 -1.02
CA GLU A 168 21.36 -1.61 -0.74
C GLU A 168 21.17 -1.40 0.76
N VAL A 169 21.55 -2.36 1.58
CA VAL A 169 21.54 -2.23 3.06
C VAL A 169 22.50 -1.12 3.51
N GLU A 170 23.75 -1.14 3.03
CA GLU A 170 24.77 -0.12 3.35
C GLU A 170 24.32 1.29 2.95
N PHE A 171 23.62 1.41 1.81
CA PHE A 171 23.00 2.68 1.43
C PHE A 171 21.97 3.15 2.46
N ILE A 172 21.02 2.29 2.88
CA ILE A 172 19.99 2.67 3.86
C ILE A 172 20.61 3.02 5.21
N LEU A 173 21.57 2.25 5.70
CA LEU A 173 22.25 2.51 6.96
C LEU A 173 22.93 3.89 6.96
N THR A 174 23.59 4.21 5.85
CA THR A 174 24.29 5.50 5.66
C THR A 174 23.30 6.65 5.53
N ASP A 175 22.29 6.52 4.69
CA ASP A 175 21.29 7.56 4.41
C ASP A 175 20.44 7.87 5.66
N ALA A 176 20.01 6.84 6.39
CA ALA A 176 19.34 7.01 7.68
C ALA A 176 20.27 7.58 8.76
N GLY A 177 21.56 7.44 8.62
CA GLY A 177 22.53 7.69 9.68
C GLY A 177 22.26 6.77 10.89
N ALA A 178 22.08 5.46 10.61
CA ALA A 178 21.77 4.49 11.66
C ALA A 178 22.92 4.39 12.66
N ARG A 179 22.62 4.61 13.94
CA ARG A 179 23.58 4.56 15.04
C ARG A 179 23.92 3.13 15.43
N MET A 180 22.90 2.25 15.34
CA MET A 180 23.00 0.83 15.65
C MET A 180 22.30 0.01 14.58
N ASP A 181 22.78 -1.22 14.39
CA ASP A 181 22.22 -2.17 13.42
C ASP A 181 21.89 -3.49 14.15
N LEU A 182 20.60 -3.75 14.33
CA LEU A 182 20.08 -4.97 14.89
C LEU A 182 19.80 -5.97 13.75
N GLY A 183 20.84 -6.70 13.38
CA GLY A 183 20.79 -7.69 12.30
C GLY A 183 20.55 -9.12 12.79
N PRO A 184 20.26 -10.05 11.87
CA PRO A 184 19.91 -11.43 12.20
C PRO A 184 21.05 -12.21 12.89
N ASP A 185 22.31 -11.77 12.67
CA ASP A 185 23.48 -12.45 13.21
C ASP A 185 23.94 -11.88 14.56
N THR A 186 23.19 -10.93 15.12
CA THR A 186 23.49 -10.28 16.38
C THR A 186 22.38 -10.51 17.39
N ALA A 187 22.74 -10.94 18.61
CA ALA A 187 21.77 -10.98 19.68
C ALA A 187 21.22 -9.58 19.97
N LEU A 188 19.94 -9.49 20.31
CA LEU A 188 19.36 -8.22 20.73
C LEU A 188 20.08 -7.69 21.97
N PRO A 189 20.32 -6.37 22.05
CA PRO A 189 20.87 -5.76 23.26
C PRO A 189 20.03 -6.11 24.48
N ASP A 190 20.67 -6.31 25.62
CA ASP A 190 20.01 -6.62 26.87
C ASP A 190 20.60 -5.75 27.98
N GLY A 191 19.75 -5.12 28.79
CA GLY A 191 20.15 -4.21 29.86
C GLY A 191 19.11 -4.09 30.96
N GLU A 192 19.32 -3.19 31.91
CA GLU A 192 18.29 -2.83 32.88
C GLU A 192 17.04 -2.26 32.14
N PRO A 193 15.83 -2.67 32.53
CA PRO A 193 14.62 -2.19 31.87
C PRO A 193 14.56 -0.67 31.77
N TYR A 194 14.32 -0.16 30.57
CA TYR A 194 14.24 1.27 30.31
C TYR A 194 13.06 1.60 29.41
N VAL A 195 12.35 2.67 29.73
CA VAL A 195 11.32 3.29 28.87
C VAL A 195 11.49 4.80 28.97
N THR A 196 11.62 5.45 27.85
CA THR A 196 11.78 6.91 27.79
C THR A 196 10.52 7.64 28.23
N GLU A 197 10.69 8.76 28.95
CA GLU A 197 9.60 9.67 29.33
C GLU A 197 9.46 10.88 28.38
N HIS A 198 10.30 10.97 27.34
CA HIS A 198 10.49 12.18 26.54
C HIS A 198 10.05 12.01 25.07
N VAL A 199 9.03 11.22 24.82
CA VAL A 199 8.50 11.00 23.46
C VAL A 199 7.10 11.59 23.35
N GLY A 200 6.92 12.46 22.36
CA GLY A 200 5.64 13.09 22.04
C GLY A 200 5.01 12.54 20.74
N ALA A 201 3.75 12.88 20.53
CA ALA A 201 2.98 12.44 19.36
C ALA A 201 3.64 12.84 18.02
N ALA A 202 4.29 14.01 17.98
CA ALA A 202 4.94 14.53 16.76
C ALA A 202 6.34 13.96 16.50
N ASP A 203 6.93 13.23 17.47
CA ASP A 203 8.25 12.64 17.29
C ASP A 203 8.18 11.48 16.28
N THR A 204 9.25 11.34 15.50
CA THR A 204 9.37 10.23 14.54
C THR A 204 9.63 8.92 15.29
N ALA A 205 8.76 7.95 15.10
CA ALA A 205 8.90 6.61 15.69
C ALA A 205 9.59 5.62 14.75
N ALA A 206 9.40 5.79 13.44
CA ALA A 206 10.08 4.94 12.46
C ALA A 206 10.37 5.68 11.14
N LEU A 207 11.34 5.12 10.39
CA LEU A 207 11.76 5.59 9.08
C LEU A 207 11.70 4.42 8.11
N PHE A 208 10.62 4.35 7.32
CA PHE A 208 10.43 3.30 6.32
C PHE A 208 11.04 3.70 4.98
N TYR A 209 11.75 2.77 4.34
CA TYR A 209 12.33 3.03 3.03
C TYR A 209 11.47 2.48 1.90
N THR A 210 11.13 3.35 0.93
CA THR A 210 10.40 2.98 -0.28
C THR A 210 11.37 2.82 -1.45
N SER A 211 11.10 1.86 -2.34
CA SER A 211 11.80 1.79 -3.62
C SER A 211 11.43 3.02 -4.45
N GLY A 212 12.28 4.02 -4.41
CA GLY A 212 12.12 5.26 -5.18
C GLY A 212 12.06 4.99 -6.69
N THR A 213 11.38 5.86 -7.40
CA THR A 213 11.29 5.82 -8.88
C THR A 213 12.57 6.30 -9.56
N THR A 214 13.49 6.88 -8.80
CA THR A 214 14.71 7.56 -9.25
C THR A 214 15.99 6.78 -8.94
N GLY A 215 15.90 5.48 -8.64
CA GLY A 215 17.03 4.58 -8.44
C GLY A 215 17.36 4.29 -6.97
N HIS A 216 17.41 5.26 -6.09
CA HIS A 216 17.69 5.02 -4.67
C HIS A 216 16.44 5.07 -3.80
N PRO A 217 16.34 4.19 -2.78
CA PRO A 217 15.25 4.22 -1.81
C PRO A 217 15.18 5.56 -1.08
N LYS A 218 13.96 5.98 -0.72
CA LYS A 218 13.72 7.20 0.07
C LYS A 218 13.16 6.83 1.43
N GLY A 219 13.72 7.41 2.49
CA GLY A 219 13.23 7.27 3.84
C GLY A 219 11.97 8.12 4.06
N VAL A 220 10.93 7.51 4.60
CA VAL A 220 9.65 8.16 4.95
C VAL A 220 9.53 8.19 6.47
N PRO A 221 9.70 9.35 7.12
CA PRO A 221 9.47 9.50 8.54
C PRO A 221 8.00 9.26 8.88
N THR A 222 7.74 8.44 9.88
CA THR A 222 6.40 8.18 10.41
C THR A 222 6.39 8.53 11.89
N THR A 223 5.55 9.49 12.29
CA THR A 223 5.45 9.94 13.68
C THR A 223 4.60 8.97 14.52
N HIS A 224 4.69 9.08 15.85
CA HIS A 224 3.81 8.35 16.76
C HIS A 224 2.34 8.62 16.44
N GLU A 225 1.96 9.89 16.24
CA GLU A 225 0.60 10.28 15.86
C GLU A 225 0.17 9.63 14.55
N ALA A 226 1.04 9.62 13.54
CA ALA A 226 0.71 9.01 12.24
C ALA A 226 0.40 7.51 12.36
N PHE A 227 1.15 6.78 13.20
CA PHE A 227 0.89 5.38 13.49
C PHE A 227 -0.46 5.16 14.21
N VAL A 228 -0.68 5.89 15.29
CA VAL A 228 -1.91 5.78 16.08
C VAL A 228 -3.13 6.17 15.24
N THR A 229 -3.02 7.26 14.48
CA THR A 229 -4.07 7.72 13.56
C THR A 229 -4.40 6.67 12.50
N ASN A 230 -3.38 6.07 11.88
CA ASN A 230 -3.59 5.01 10.89
C ASN A 230 -4.28 3.79 11.51
N THR A 231 -3.88 3.40 12.70
CA THR A 231 -4.47 2.28 13.45
C THR A 231 -5.95 2.54 13.75
N GLU A 232 -6.28 3.74 14.21
CA GLU A 232 -7.66 4.15 14.47
C GLU A 232 -8.51 4.21 13.19
N ASN A 233 -7.93 4.67 12.06
CA ASN A 233 -8.57 4.59 10.74
C ASN A 233 -8.94 3.15 10.39
N GLY A 234 -7.98 2.21 10.52
CA GLY A 234 -8.21 0.80 10.24
C GLY A 234 -9.32 0.21 11.10
N LEU A 235 -9.26 0.46 12.40
CA LEU A 235 -10.26 0.02 13.38
C LEU A 235 -11.67 0.46 12.98
N ARG A 236 -11.87 1.73 12.65
CA ARG A 236 -13.17 2.29 12.26
C ARG A 236 -13.67 1.78 10.93
N CYS A 237 -12.78 1.65 9.95
CA CYS A 237 -13.14 1.17 8.61
C CYS A 237 -13.55 -0.32 8.62
N LEU A 238 -12.91 -1.13 9.45
CA LEU A 238 -13.23 -2.56 9.60
C LEU A 238 -14.41 -2.81 10.58
N GLY A 239 -14.91 -1.77 11.23
CA GLY A 239 -15.97 -1.89 12.24
C GLY A 239 -15.52 -2.63 13.50
N LEU A 240 -14.22 -2.57 13.83
CA LEU A 240 -13.64 -3.18 15.01
C LEU A 240 -13.88 -2.27 16.20
N THR A 241 -14.91 -2.55 16.99
CA THR A 241 -15.28 -1.74 18.15
C THR A 241 -14.89 -2.43 19.45
N GLY A 242 -14.44 -1.63 20.42
CA GLY A 242 -14.07 -2.11 21.76
C GLY A 242 -12.75 -2.88 21.80
N HIS A 243 -12.47 -3.48 22.96
CA HIS A 243 -11.32 -4.36 23.13
C HIS A 243 -11.73 -5.78 22.71
N LEU A 244 -11.32 -6.19 21.53
CA LEU A 244 -11.59 -7.55 21.03
C LEU A 244 -10.75 -8.61 21.77
N GLY A 245 -9.58 -8.23 22.24
CA GLY A 245 -8.69 -9.10 22.99
C GLY A 245 -8.39 -10.39 22.24
N GLU A 246 -8.58 -11.52 22.90
CA GLU A 246 -8.28 -12.86 22.35
C GLU A 246 -9.12 -13.23 21.12
N GLU A 247 -10.22 -12.55 20.85
CA GLU A 247 -11.00 -12.77 19.63
C GLU A 247 -10.29 -12.25 18.38
N LEU A 248 -9.38 -11.27 18.53
CA LEU A 248 -8.57 -10.75 17.43
C LEU A 248 -7.22 -11.46 17.36
N ARG A 249 -7.06 -12.27 16.32
CA ARG A 249 -5.79 -12.92 15.99
C ARG A 249 -5.50 -12.66 14.53
N THR A 250 -4.53 -11.78 14.25
CA THR A 250 -4.16 -11.42 12.88
C THR A 250 -3.00 -12.29 12.40
N LEU A 251 -3.17 -12.91 11.22
CA LEU A 251 -2.08 -13.66 10.57
C LEU A 251 -1.19 -12.70 9.78
N ILE A 252 0.02 -12.48 10.24
CA ILE A 252 1.01 -11.64 9.58
C ILE A 252 1.90 -12.50 8.67
N SER A 253 1.52 -12.57 7.40
CA SER A 253 2.30 -13.20 6.32
C SER A 253 2.97 -12.17 5.39
N VAL A 254 2.67 -10.89 5.61
CA VAL A 254 3.31 -9.75 4.94
C VAL A 254 4.49 -9.29 5.79
N PRO A 255 5.65 -8.96 5.18
CA PRO A 255 6.83 -8.59 5.96
C PRO A 255 6.60 -7.39 6.87
N LEU A 256 7.11 -7.46 8.10
CA LEU A 256 7.01 -6.40 9.12
C LEU A 256 7.80 -5.13 8.77
N PHE A 257 8.77 -5.19 7.86
CA PHE A 257 9.46 -4.02 7.33
C PHE A 257 8.62 -3.22 6.31
N HIS A 258 7.39 -3.64 6.04
CA HIS A 258 6.40 -2.86 5.30
C HIS A 258 5.31 -2.34 6.22
N VAL A 259 4.79 -1.15 5.89
CA VAL A 259 3.70 -0.53 6.64
C VAL A 259 2.44 -1.41 6.73
N THR A 260 2.20 -2.30 5.79
CA THR A 260 1.09 -3.26 5.87
C THR A 260 1.27 -4.28 6.99
N GLY A 261 2.45 -4.87 7.14
CA GLY A 261 2.73 -5.82 8.21
C GLY A 261 2.84 -5.14 9.57
N CYS A 262 3.57 -4.04 9.64
CA CYS A 262 3.77 -3.29 10.87
C CYS A 262 2.50 -2.53 11.28
N ASN A 263 2.05 -1.57 10.45
CA ASN A 263 1.01 -0.62 10.86
C ASN A 263 -0.40 -1.22 10.81
N SER A 264 -0.73 -1.92 9.71
CA SER A 264 -2.11 -2.40 9.50
C SER A 264 -2.38 -3.75 10.18
N GLN A 265 -1.36 -4.42 10.72
CA GLN A 265 -1.54 -5.70 11.40
C GLN A 265 -0.95 -5.70 12.81
N LEU A 266 0.38 -5.60 12.99
CA LEU A 266 1.01 -5.66 14.31
C LEU A 266 0.45 -4.57 15.26
N LEU A 267 0.47 -3.30 14.82
CA LEU A 267 -0.01 -2.19 15.66
C LEU A 267 -1.53 -2.20 15.83
N LEU A 268 -2.29 -2.63 14.82
CA LEU A 268 -3.74 -2.82 14.93
C LEU A 268 -4.09 -3.88 15.98
N ALA A 269 -3.37 -5.01 16.00
CA ALA A 269 -3.56 -6.03 17.03
C ALA A 269 -3.27 -5.48 18.42
N VAL A 270 -2.16 -4.76 18.60
CA VAL A 270 -1.84 -4.10 19.88
C VAL A 270 -2.93 -3.15 20.30
N ARG A 271 -3.43 -2.29 19.43
CA ARG A 271 -4.49 -1.32 19.76
C ARG A 271 -5.77 -1.97 20.28
N LEU A 272 -6.07 -3.18 19.84
CA LEU A 272 -7.29 -3.92 20.20
C LEU A 272 -7.08 -4.99 21.29
N GLY A 273 -5.86 -5.11 21.80
CA GLY A 273 -5.49 -6.13 22.79
C GLY A 273 -5.50 -7.56 22.23
N GLY A 274 -5.35 -7.69 20.91
CA GLY A 274 -5.31 -8.97 20.20
C GLY A 274 -3.91 -9.55 20.06
N ALA A 275 -3.79 -10.68 19.35
CA ALA A 275 -2.53 -11.36 19.10
C ALA A 275 -2.08 -11.22 17.64
N SER A 276 -0.80 -10.95 17.44
CA SER A 276 -0.11 -11.01 16.16
C SER A 276 0.48 -12.39 15.97
N VAL A 277 -0.10 -13.18 15.06
CA VAL A 277 0.39 -14.50 14.66
C VAL A 277 1.30 -14.33 13.46
N ILE A 278 2.60 -14.39 13.67
CA ILE A 278 3.62 -14.09 12.66
C ILE A 278 4.10 -15.36 11.99
N LEU A 279 3.98 -15.38 10.67
CA LEU A 279 4.57 -16.41 9.81
C LEU A 279 5.90 -15.86 9.28
N PRO A 280 7.06 -16.33 9.77
CA PRO A 280 8.37 -15.72 9.45
C PRO A 280 8.69 -15.71 7.95
N THR A 281 8.23 -16.75 7.26
CA THR A 281 8.35 -16.89 5.80
C THR A 281 7.00 -17.32 5.24
N LEU A 282 6.61 -16.75 4.10
CA LEU A 282 5.38 -17.17 3.43
C LEU A 282 5.55 -18.59 2.89
N ASP A 283 4.97 -19.54 3.60
CA ASP A 283 4.79 -20.94 3.22
C ASP A 283 3.30 -21.24 3.24
N LEU A 284 2.74 -21.73 2.14
CA LEU A 284 1.30 -21.93 2.00
C LEU A 284 0.79 -23.13 2.81
N ASP A 285 1.58 -24.21 2.91
CA ASP A 285 1.21 -25.37 3.75
C ASP A 285 1.13 -24.94 5.21
N GLN A 286 2.15 -24.21 5.70
CA GLN A 286 2.18 -23.71 7.06
C GLN A 286 1.08 -22.67 7.31
N LEU A 287 0.80 -21.78 6.34
CA LEU A 287 -0.29 -20.81 6.43
C LEU A 287 -1.63 -21.52 6.66
N LEU A 288 -1.95 -22.51 5.84
CA LEU A 288 -3.21 -23.26 5.93
C LEU A 288 -3.36 -24.01 7.26
N VAL A 289 -2.28 -24.60 7.76
CA VAL A 289 -2.28 -25.26 9.09
C VAL A 289 -2.45 -24.23 10.21
N THR A 290 -1.86 -23.04 10.07
CA THR A 290 -1.91 -21.98 11.08
C THR A 290 -3.31 -21.38 11.23
N LEU A 291 -4.08 -21.25 10.14
CA LEU A 291 -5.42 -20.65 10.18
C LEU A 291 -6.32 -21.23 11.27
N PRO A 292 -6.60 -22.55 11.30
CA PRO A 292 -7.40 -23.14 12.37
C PRO A 292 -6.63 -23.29 13.70
N ALA A 293 -5.34 -23.65 13.66
CA ALA A 293 -4.55 -23.93 14.87
C ALA A 293 -4.43 -22.68 15.76
N GLU A 294 -4.21 -21.52 15.17
CA GLU A 294 -4.11 -20.24 15.86
C GLU A 294 -5.43 -19.47 15.88
N ARG A 295 -6.54 -20.09 15.45
CA ARG A 295 -7.87 -19.46 15.43
C ARG A 295 -7.85 -18.08 14.79
N VAL A 296 -7.15 -17.93 13.66
CA VAL A 296 -6.98 -16.66 12.96
C VAL A 296 -8.33 -16.05 12.62
N SER A 297 -8.51 -14.77 12.99
CA SER A 297 -9.75 -14.04 12.76
C SER A 297 -9.61 -12.91 11.73
N LEU A 298 -8.40 -12.39 11.52
CA LEU A 298 -8.09 -11.33 10.56
C LEU A 298 -6.95 -11.76 9.64
N MET A 299 -7.18 -11.64 8.34
CA MET A 299 -6.16 -11.80 7.31
C MET A 299 -6.00 -10.50 6.54
N VAL A 300 -4.78 -9.99 6.44
CA VAL A 300 -4.43 -8.84 5.59
C VAL A 300 -3.26 -9.24 4.71
N THR A 301 -3.49 -9.36 3.41
CA THR A 301 -2.40 -9.71 2.48
C THR A 301 -2.67 -9.20 1.07
N VAL A 302 -1.73 -9.42 0.16
CA VAL A 302 -1.86 -9.00 -1.24
C VAL A 302 -2.73 -9.96 -2.04
N PRO A 303 -3.40 -9.51 -3.12
CA PRO A 303 -4.27 -10.36 -3.96
C PRO A 303 -3.60 -11.65 -4.44
N ALA A 304 -2.32 -11.60 -4.78
CA ALA A 304 -1.58 -12.77 -5.23
C ALA A 304 -1.55 -13.91 -4.19
N VAL A 305 -1.41 -13.58 -2.90
CA VAL A 305 -1.41 -14.58 -1.83
C VAL A 305 -2.79 -15.24 -1.72
N TYR A 306 -3.89 -14.45 -1.78
CA TYR A 306 -5.24 -15.04 -1.81
C TYR A 306 -5.43 -15.98 -3.01
N SER A 307 -4.95 -15.57 -4.19
CA SER A 307 -5.02 -16.43 -5.38
C SER A 307 -4.28 -17.76 -5.20
N LEU A 308 -3.12 -17.74 -4.54
CA LEU A 308 -2.34 -18.96 -4.25
C LEU A 308 -3.02 -19.82 -3.19
N VAL A 309 -3.49 -19.21 -2.10
CA VAL A 309 -4.21 -19.89 -1.01
C VAL A 309 -5.45 -20.61 -1.53
N LEU A 310 -6.29 -19.93 -2.31
CA LEU A 310 -7.55 -20.48 -2.85
C LEU A 310 -7.33 -21.62 -3.87
N ARG A 311 -6.17 -21.67 -4.53
CA ARG A 311 -5.80 -22.73 -5.47
C ARG A 311 -5.03 -23.86 -4.82
N HIS A 312 -4.70 -23.73 -3.55
CA HIS A 312 -3.95 -24.79 -2.86
C HIS A 312 -4.82 -26.03 -2.65
N LYS A 313 -4.23 -27.20 -2.89
CA LYS A 313 -4.95 -28.50 -2.83
C LYS A 313 -5.64 -28.77 -1.49
N ASP A 314 -5.06 -28.29 -0.39
CA ASP A 314 -5.54 -28.54 0.97
C ASP A 314 -6.50 -27.44 1.46
N PHE A 315 -6.73 -26.35 0.69
CA PHE A 315 -7.61 -25.26 1.09
C PHE A 315 -9.05 -25.73 1.34
N ALA A 316 -9.57 -26.62 0.47
CA ALA A 316 -10.94 -27.12 0.58
C ALA A 316 -11.23 -27.89 1.89
N THR A 317 -10.20 -28.38 2.57
CA THR A 317 -10.29 -29.08 3.85
C THR A 317 -9.83 -28.25 5.04
N THR A 318 -9.36 -27.03 4.81
CA THR A 318 -8.92 -26.12 5.86
C THR A 318 -10.10 -25.42 6.51
N ASP A 319 -10.21 -25.49 7.84
CA ASP A 319 -11.23 -24.76 8.57
C ASP A 319 -10.89 -23.24 8.64
N VAL A 320 -11.60 -22.45 7.85
CA VAL A 320 -11.50 -20.99 7.83
C VAL A 320 -12.66 -20.30 8.56
N SER A 321 -13.48 -21.05 9.28
CA SER A 321 -14.73 -20.56 9.90
C SER A 321 -14.52 -19.48 10.97
N ARG A 322 -13.30 -19.34 11.49
CA ARG A 322 -12.90 -18.32 12.46
C ARG A 322 -12.47 -17.02 11.80
N VAL A 323 -12.14 -17.01 10.51
CA VAL A 323 -11.77 -15.80 9.77
C VAL A 323 -13.03 -14.92 9.62
N ARG A 324 -13.01 -13.75 10.23
CA ARG A 324 -14.11 -12.79 10.27
C ARG A 324 -13.84 -11.55 9.43
N TRP A 325 -12.57 -11.24 9.19
CA TRP A 325 -12.14 -10.09 8.40
C TRP A 325 -11.05 -10.52 7.41
N VAL A 326 -11.28 -10.18 6.17
CA VAL A 326 -10.36 -10.40 5.07
C VAL A 326 -10.08 -9.05 4.42
N CYS A 327 -8.83 -8.61 4.44
CA CYS A 327 -8.41 -7.38 3.81
C CYS A 327 -7.37 -7.68 2.72
N TYR A 328 -7.51 -7.05 1.59
CA TYR A 328 -6.50 -7.08 0.53
C TYR A 328 -6.11 -5.66 0.12
N GLY A 329 -4.90 -5.50 -0.40
CA GLY A 329 -4.39 -4.21 -0.85
C GLY A 329 -2.98 -4.30 -1.42
N GLY A 330 -2.36 -3.15 -1.66
CA GLY A 330 -0.98 -3.05 -2.16
C GLY A 330 -0.80 -3.41 -3.64
N ALA A 331 -1.78 -4.03 -4.29
CA ALA A 331 -1.80 -4.35 -5.72
C ALA A 331 -3.24 -4.35 -6.27
N PRO A 332 -3.43 -4.16 -7.59
CA PRO A 332 -4.72 -4.36 -8.23
C PRO A 332 -5.26 -5.78 -8.05
N ILE A 333 -6.58 -5.93 -7.99
CA ILE A 333 -7.25 -7.21 -7.87
C ILE A 333 -8.27 -7.38 -9.00
N ALA A 334 -8.39 -8.59 -9.54
CA ALA A 334 -9.44 -8.92 -10.49
C ALA A 334 -10.80 -9.10 -9.76
N PRO A 335 -11.92 -8.57 -10.29
CA PRO A 335 -13.24 -8.76 -9.70
C PRO A 335 -13.63 -10.24 -9.50
N SER A 336 -13.16 -11.12 -10.38
CA SER A 336 -13.35 -12.57 -10.22
C SER A 336 -12.68 -13.13 -8.97
N LEU A 337 -11.48 -12.64 -8.63
CA LEU A 337 -10.79 -13.07 -7.41
C LEU A 337 -11.49 -12.54 -6.15
N VAL A 338 -12.04 -11.33 -6.18
CA VAL A 338 -12.85 -10.82 -5.05
C VAL A 338 -14.05 -11.74 -4.78
N ARG A 339 -14.73 -12.18 -5.85
CA ARG A 339 -15.84 -13.14 -5.73
C ARG A 339 -15.39 -14.46 -5.13
N MET A 340 -14.29 -15.03 -5.64
CA MET A 340 -13.71 -16.26 -5.10
C MET A 340 -13.34 -16.13 -3.61
N VAL A 341 -12.80 -14.99 -3.19
CA VAL A 341 -12.48 -14.71 -1.78
C VAL A 341 -13.74 -14.66 -0.94
N LYS A 342 -14.79 -13.98 -1.41
CA LYS A 342 -16.09 -13.92 -0.70
C LYS A 342 -16.73 -15.29 -0.55
N ASP A 343 -16.71 -16.10 -1.62
CA ASP A 343 -17.28 -17.46 -1.61
C ASP A 343 -16.49 -18.39 -0.68
N ALA A 344 -15.17 -18.23 -0.61
CA ALA A 344 -14.29 -19.08 0.20
C ALA A 344 -14.30 -18.74 1.70
N PHE A 345 -14.47 -17.47 2.04
CA PHE A 345 -14.52 -16.95 3.40
C PHE A 345 -15.92 -16.43 3.74
N GLU A 346 -16.93 -17.29 3.63
CA GLU A 346 -18.37 -16.94 3.71
C GLU A 346 -18.76 -16.13 4.96
N LYS A 347 -18.05 -16.35 6.09
CA LYS A 347 -18.31 -15.65 7.36
C LYS A 347 -17.52 -14.36 7.52
N ALA A 348 -16.63 -14.06 6.58
CA ALA A 348 -15.76 -12.89 6.67
C ALA A 348 -16.35 -11.69 5.94
N ALA A 349 -16.19 -10.51 6.57
CA ALA A 349 -16.31 -9.25 5.85
C ALA A 349 -15.03 -9.02 5.04
N VAL A 350 -15.18 -8.62 3.77
CA VAL A 350 -14.08 -8.48 2.81
C VAL A 350 -13.88 -7.02 2.44
N PHE A 351 -12.65 -6.52 2.62
CA PHE A 351 -12.30 -5.12 2.42
C PHE A 351 -11.16 -4.95 1.43
N ASN A 352 -11.24 -3.93 0.57
CA ASN A 352 -10.10 -3.46 -0.20
C ASN A 352 -9.47 -2.27 0.52
N SER A 353 -8.16 -2.30 0.73
CA SER A 353 -7.39 -1.24 1.39
C SER A 353 -6.37 -0.66 0.42
N TYR A 354 -6.36 0.67 0.27
CA TYR A 354 -5.38 1.34 -0.55
C TYR A 354 -4.67 2.43 0.26
N GLY A 355 -3.37 2.53 0.02
CA GLY A 355 -2.51 3.49 0.65
C GLY A 355 -1.05 3.31 0.24
N MET A 356 -0.16 4.00 0.93
CA MET A 356 1.26 4.02 0.62
C MET A 356 2.08 4.24 1.89
N THR A 357 3.38 4.08 1.80
CA THR A 357 4.28 4.28 2.95
C THR A 357 4.15 5.70 3.50
N GLU A 358 4.02 6.68 2.61
CA GLU A 358 3.89 8.10 2.91
C GLU A 358 2.59 8.46 3.65
N THR A 359 1.62 7.54 3.73
CA THR A 359 0.37 7.70 4.48
C THR A 359 0.28 6.77 5.70
N ALA A 360 1.41 6.30 6.19
CA ALA A 360 1.53 5.34 7.28
C ALA A 360 0.70 4.05 7.05
N SER A 361 0.26 3.77 5.88
CA SER A 361 -0.46 2.66 5.25
C SER A 361 -1.77 3.08 4.57
N LEU A 362 -2.82 3.48 5.29
CA LEU A 362 -4.18 3.62 4.76
C LEU A 362 -4.50 5.05 4.27
N MET A 363 -5.11 5.15 3.08
CA MET A 363 -5.79 6.35 2.57
C MET A 363 -7.28 6.10 2.34
N THR A 364 -7.60 4.94 1.75
CA THR A 364 -8.99 4.56 1.46
C THR A 364 -9.26 3.12 1.82
N VAL A 365 -10.54 2.81 2.04
CA VAL A 365 -11.04 1.45 2.22
C VAL A 365 -12.37 1.31 1.47
N LEU A 366 -12.53 0.19 0.76
CA LEU A 366 -13.82 -0.24 0.22
C LEU A 366 -14.48 -1.17 1.23
N PRO A 367 -15.69 -0.86 1.74
CA PRO A 367 -16.37 -1.69 2.72
C PRO A 367 -16.94 -2.97 2.11
N ASP A 368 -17.08 -4.00 2.93
CA ASP A 368 -17.58 -5.32 2.56
C ASP A 368 -18.86 -5.32 1.74
N ARG A 369 -19.84 -4.50 2.13
CA ARG A 369 -21.14 -4.42 1.45
C ARG A 369 -21.06 -3.99 -0.01
N GLU A 370 -19.95 -3.37 -0.42
CA GLU A 370 -19.70 -2.85 -1.77
C GLU A 370 -18.62 -3.66 -2.51
N ALA A 371 -18.00 -4.64 -1.85
CA ALA A 371 -16.85 -5.37 -2.37
C ALA A 371 -17.11 -6.11 -3.70
N LEU A 372 -18.33 -6.59 -3.93
CA LEU A 372 -18.69 -7.29 -5.19
C LEU A 372 -19.15 -6.33 -6.30
N GLU A 373 -19.93 -5.32 -5.94
CA GLU A 373 -20.50 -4.37 -6.92
C GLU A 373 -19.43 -3.40 -7.43
N HIS A 374 -18.48 -3.02 -6.57
CA HIS A 374 -17.42 -2.07 -6.87
C HIS A 374 -16.02 -2.68 -6.68
N ALA A 375 -15.84 -3.92 -7.09
CA ALA A 375 -14.61 -4.69 -6.89
C ALA A 375 -13.34 -4.05 -7.49
N ASP A 376 -13.50 -3.15 -8.46
CA ASP A 376 -12.45 -2.35 -9.09
C ASP A 376 -12.16 -1.03 -8.35
N SER A 377 -12.95 -0.69 -7.32
CA SER A 377 -12.75 0.50 -6.50
C SER A 377 -11.81 0.23 -5.31
N VAL A 378 -11.04 1.25 -4.92
CA VAL A 378 -10.30 1.28 -3.65
C VAL A 378 -11.08 1.94 -2.52
N GLY A 379 -12.35 2.30 -2.77
CA GLY A 379 -13.31 2.77 -1.78
C GLY A 379 -13.22 4.25 -1.45
N TYR A 380 -13.47 4.56 -0.19
CA TYR A 380 -13.66 5.92 0.33
C TYR A 380 -12.50 6.33 1.23
N ALA A 381 -12.30 7.65 1.37
CA ALA A 381 -11.35 8.20 2.33
C ALA A 381 -11.55 7.61 3.73
N VAL A 382 -10.47 7.22 4.40
CA VAL A 382 -10.54 6.86 5.82
C VAL A 382 -10.85 8.11 6.67
N PRO A 383 -11.40 7.98 7.89
CA PRO A 383 -11.99 9.11 8.61
C PRO A 383 -11.12 10.34 8.84
N SER A 384 -9.81 10.17 9.09
CA SER A 384 -8.89 11.29 9.35
C SER A 384 -8.14 11.78 8.12
N VAL A 385 -8.53 11.35 6.91
CA VAL A 385 -7.84 11.70 5.67
C VAL A 385 -8.73 12.52 4.77
N ASP A 386 -8.25 13.67 4.30
CA ASP A 386 -8.84 14.41 3.19
C ASP A 386 -8.22 13.94 1.88
N LEU A 387 -9.08 13.68 0.91
CA LEU A 387 -8.68 13.38 -0.45
C LEU A 387 -9.07 14.51 -1.39
N GLY A 388 -8.26 14.75 -2.39
CA GLY A 388 -8.54 15.67 -3.46
C GLY A 388 -8.07 15.11 -4.80
N VAL A 389 -8.56 15.71 -5.87
CA VAL A 389 -8.14 15.42 -7.23
C VAL A 389 -7.57 16.70 -7.81
N VAL A 390 -6.34 16.64 -8.31
CA VAL A 390 -5.77 17.72 -9.14
C VAL A 390 -6.33 17.53 -10.55
N ALA A 391 -7.34 18.32 -10.85
CA ALA A 391 -7.99 18.34 -12.16
C ALA A 391 -7.62 19.61 -12.92
N TYR A 392 -7.55 19.50 -14.23
CA TYR A 392 -7.41 20.66 -15.10
C TYR A 392 -8.75 21.41 -15.15
N ARG A 393 -8.73 22.74 -14.91
CA ARG A 393 -9.88 23.61 -15.16
C ARG A 393 -10.02 23.83 -16.67
N GLY A 394 -10.71 22.94 -17.36
CA GLY A 394 -11.30 23.21 -18.67
C GLY A 394 -12.77 23.59 -18.50
N ASP A 395 -13.39 24.20 -19.51
CA ASP A 395 -14.80 24.64 -19.56
C ASP A 395 -15.78 23.45 -19.45
N HIS A 396 -15.84 22.78 -18.31
CA HIS A 396 -16.80 21.67 -18.10
C HIS A 396 -17.84 22.06 -17.07
N PRO A 397 -19.13 21.88 -17.42
CA PRO A 397 -20.20 21.84 -16.41
C PRO A 397 -19.87 20.70 -15.45
N ALA A 398 -20.01 20.93 -14.15
CA ALA A 398 -19.65 20.03 -13.06
C ALA A 398 -19.86 18.55 -13.43
N PRO A 399 -18.82 17.79 -13.66
CA PRO A 399 -18.98 16.38 -14.06
C PRO A 399 -19.46 15.58 -12.84
N ARG A 400 -20.30 14.60 -13.10
CA ARG A 400 -20.70 13.61 -12.09
C ARG A 400 -19.50 12.74 -11.62
N GLU A 401 -18.38 12.84 -12.33
CA GLU A 401 -17.14 12.10 -12.05
C GLU A 401 -15.93 13.05 -12.14
N LEU A 402 -15.00 12.90 -11.18
CA LEU A 402 -13.71 13.59 -11.20
C LEU A 402 -12.62 12.65 -11.69
N ILE A 403 -11.76 13.13 -12.59
CA ILE A 403 -10.58 12.37 -13.05
C ILE A 403 -9.36 13.26 -12.91
N GLY A 404 -8.27 12.74 -12.36
CA GLY A 404 -7.00 13.45 -12.21
C GLY A 404 -6.04 12.77 -11.27
N GLU A 405 -4.97 13.45 -10.88
CA GLU A 405 -4.04 12.94 -9.88
C GLU A 405 -4.67 13.00 -8.50
N LEU A 406 -4.64 11.87 -7.78
CA LEU A 406 -5.06 11.82 -6.39
C LEU A 406 -4.05 12.54 -5.51
N VAL A 407 -4.56 13.41 -4.64
CA VAL A 407 -3.78 14.06 -3.59
C VAL A 407 -4.41 13.79 -2.23
N VAL A 408 -3.57 13.72 -1.21
CA VAL A 408 -3.99 13.31 0.13
C VAL A 408 -3.40 14.21 1.20
N ARG A 409 -4.20 14.44 2.27
CA ARG A 409 -3.80 15.20 3.45
C ARG A 409 -4.41 14.56 4.70
N GLY A 410 -3.66 14.49 5.80
CA GLY A 410 -4.14 13.92 7.07
C GLY A 410 -3.03 13.77 8.09
N ALA A 411 -3.39 13.52 9.35
CA ALA A 411 -2.42 13.35 10.43
C ALA A 411 -1.54 12.08 10.29
N ASN A 412 -1.97 11.12 9.47
CA ASN A 412 -1.17 9.94 9.12
C ASN A 412 -0.27 10.14 7.89
N VAL A 413 -0.27 11.34 7.26
CA VAL A 413 0.54 11.65 6.09
C VAL A 413 1.88 12.23 6.51
N THR A 414 2.97 11.72 5.93
CA THR A 414 4.32 12.22 6.21
C THR A 414 4.48 13.70 5.84
N ALA A 415 5.30 14.42 6.60
CA ALA A 415 5.67 15.79 6.27
C ALA A 415 6.75 15.89 5.17
N GLY A 416 7.33 14.76 4.72
CA GLY A 416 8.34 14.74 3.66
C GLY A 416 9.24 13.52 3.70
N TYR A 417 10.27 13.54 2.87
CA TYR A 417 11.28 12.48 2.80
C TYR A 417 12.53 12.86 3.59
N TRP A 418 13.08 11.89 4.29
CA TRP A 418 14.29 12.04 5.10
C TRP A 418 15.47 12.55 4.28
N ASN A 419 16.04 13.67 4.69
CA ASN A 419 17.20 14.32 4.03
C ASN A 419 17.02 14.55 2.50
N ARG A 420 15.78 14.77 2.04
CA ARG A 420 15.46 14.97 0.60
C ARG A 420 14.52 16.17 0.40
N PRO A 421 14.99 17.41 0.63
CA PRO A 421 14.14 18.59 0.53
C PRO A 421 13.56 18.80 -0.88
N GLU A 422 14.32 18.52 -1.93
CA GLU A 422 13.85 18.65 -3.33
C GLU A 422 12.76 17.62 -3.64
N ALA A 423 12.93 16.36 -3.21
CA ALA A 423 11.91 15.34 -3.40
C ALA A 423 10.65 15.64 -2.56
N THR A 424 10.83 16.22 -1.39
CA THR A 424 9.73 16.66 -0.52
C THR A 424 8.93 17.76 -1.20
N SER A 425 9.57 18.86 -1.64
CA SER A 425 8.89 19.98 -2.30
C SER A 425 8.25 19.60 -3.63
N ALA A 426 8.80 18.61 -4.35
CA ALA A 426 8.21 18.08 -5.57
C ALA A 426 7.02 17.15 -5.32
N THR A 427 6.82 16.67 -4.10
CA THR A 427 5.76 15.69 -3.77
C THR A 427 4.71 16.28 -2.85
N ILE A 428 5.08 17.19 -1.94
CA ILE A 428 4.15 17.86 -1.04
C ILE A 428 4.03 19.31 -1.49
N ILE A 429 2.88 19.64 -2.08
CA ILE A 429 2.60 20.96 -2.66
C ILE A 429 1.35 21.51 -1.96
N ASP A 430 1.45 22.72 -1.42
CA ASP A 430 0.37 23.41 -0.69
C ASP A 430 -0.28 22.55 0.42
N GLY A 431 0.54 21.73 1.09
CA GLY A 431 0.10 20.84 2.17
C GLY A 431 -0.59 19.55 1.71
N TRP A 432 -0.62 19.27 0.40
CA TRP A 432 -1.13 18.05 -0.18
C TRP A 432 0.01 17.15 -0.66
N LEU A 433 -0.03 15.89 -0.27
CA LEU A 433 0.85 14.86 -0.81
C LEU A 433 0.29 14.41 -2.16
N HIS A 434 1.07 14.59 -3.22
CA HIS A 434 0.80 14.10 -4.57
C HIS A 434 1.17 12.63 -4.69
N THR A 435 0.18 11.76 -4.88
CA THR A 435 0.40 10.29 -4.86
C THR A 435 1.08 9.77 -6.12
N GLY A 436 0.99 10.49 -7.22
CA GLY A 436 1.39 10.02 -8.55
C GLY A 436 0.44 8.98 -9.15
N ASP A 437 -0.70 8.71 -8.50
CA ASP A 437 -1.73 7.82 -9.00
C ASP A 437 -2.85 8.63 -9.65
N VAL A 438 -3.24 8.29 -10.88
CA VAL A 438 -4.39 8.85 -11.58
C VAL A 438 -5.62 8.07 -11.16
N VAL A 439 -6.65 8.80 -10.75
CA VAL A 439 -7.89 8.22 -10.26
C VAL A 439 -9.11 8.77 -11.00
N ARG A 440 -10.17 7.98 -11.00
CA ARG A 440 -11.55 8.39 -11.24
C ARG A 440 -12.28 8.37 -9.91
N VAL A 441 -13.08 9.39 -9.63
CA VAL A 441 -13.93 9.47 -8.43
C VAL A 441 -15.37 9.61 -8.88
N ASP A 442 -16.24 8.73 -8.42
CA ASP A 442 -17.66 8.76 -8.75
C ASP A 442 -18.47 9.74 -7.88
N ALA A 443 -19.76 9.87 -8.18
CA ALA A 443 -20.66 10.78 -7.47
C ALA A 443 -20.86 10.42 -5.99
N ALA A 444 -20.57 9.19 -5.57
CA ALA A 444 -20.62 8.76 -4.17
C ALA A 444 -19.31 9.03 -3.42
N GLY A 445 -18.26 9.48 -4.11
CA GLY A 445 -16.93 9.72 -3.54
C GLY A 445 -16.05 8.47 -3.51
N ARG A 446 -16.41 7.38 -4.21
CA ARG A 446 -15.55 6.21 -4.35
C ARG A 446 -14.41 6.48 -5.32
N VAL A 447 -13.23 6.05 -4.92
CA VAL A 447 -11.99 6.22 -5.69
C VAL A 447 -11.70 4.94 -6.48
N TYR A 448 -11.37 5.10 -7.75
CA TYR A 448 -10.94 4.04 -8.67
C TYR A 448 -9.56 4.40 -9.21
N VAL A 449 -8.55 3.58 -8.92
CA VAL A 449 -7.20 3.81 -9.44
C VAL A 449 -7.15 3.40 -10.91
N VAL A 450 -6.88 4.37 -11.78
CA VAL A 450 -6.79 4.16 -13.23
C VAL A 450 -5.41 3.66 -13.60
N ASP A 451 -4.36 4.36 -13.17
CA ASP A 451 -2.96 3.97 -13.39
C ASP A 451 -2.02 4.88 -12.58
N ARG A 452 -0.74 4.59 -12.64
CA ARG A 452 0.30 5.53 -12.23
C ARG A 452 0.59 6.54 -13.34
N LEU A 453 0.71 7.81 -12.99
CA LEU A 453 0.96 8.89 -13.95
C LEU A 453 2.15 8.62 -14.87
N ARG A 454 3.21 7.98 -14.35
CA ARG A 454 4.41 7.60 -15.09
C ARG A 454 4.31 6.30 -15.90
N ASP A 455 3.32 5.45 -15.63
CA ASP A 455 3.15 4.15 -16.27
C ASP A 455 2.07 4.20 -17.36
N ILE A 456 1.39 5.34 -17.50
CA ILE A 456 0.47 5.63 -18.61
C ILE A 456 1.30 5.73 -19.90
N ILE A 457 0.85 5.03 -20.93
CA ILE A 457 1.49 4.99 -22.24
C ILE A 457 0.82 6.02 -23.16
N ASN A 458 1.62 6.95 -23.71
CA ASN A 458 1.13 7.96 -24.64
C ASN A 458 1.43 7.57 -26.09
N ARG A 459 0.47 6.88 -26.73
CA ARG A 459 0.61 6.43 -28.12
C ARG A 459 -0.06 7.43 -29.08
N GLY A 460 0.75 8.25 -29.73
CA GLY A 460 0.26 9.21 -30.73
C GLY A 460 -0.80 10.19 -30.21
N GLY A 461 -0.77 10.45 -28.91
CA GLY A 461 -1.76 11.29 -28.25
C GLY A 461 -2.86 10.54 -27.50
N GLU A 462 -3.01 9.24 -27.72
CA GLU A 462 -3.90 8.38 -26.94
C GLU A 462 -3.19 7.93 -25.66
N ASN A 463 -3.80 8.16 -24.49
CA ASN A 463 -3.29 7.69 -23.22
C ASN A 463 -3.88 6.33 -22.89
N ILE A 464 -3.01 5.37 -22.68
CA ILE A 464 -3.36 3.97 -22.44
C ILE A 464 -2.98 3.62 -21.01
N SER A 465 -3.94 3.15 -20.21
CA SER A 465 -3.66 2.60 -18.89
C SER A 465 -2.93 1.26 -19.02
N SER A 466 -1.75 1.17 -18.44
CA SER A 466 -1.01 -0.08 -18.37
C SER A 466 -1.78 -1.13 -17.57
N VAL A 467 -2.49 -0.73 -16.53
CA VAL A 467 -3.31 -1.61 -15.67
C VAL A 467 -4.50 -2.19 -16.43
N GLU A 468 -5.17 -1.39 -17.28
CA GLU A 468 -6.28 -1.86 -18.11
C GLU A 468 -5.83 -2.95 -19.09
N VAL A 469 -4.67 -2.75 -19.73
CA VAL A 469 -4.10 -3.73 -20.65
C VAL A 469 -3.61 -4.98 -19.91
N GLU A 470 -2.99 -4.83 -18.75
CA GLU A 470 -2.59 -5.95 -17.87
C GLU A 470 -3.79 -6.80 -17.47
N ALA A 471 -4.91 -6.17 -17.09
CA ALA A 471 -6.13 -6.88 -16.72
C ALA A 471 -6.70 -7.72 -17.87
N ALA A 472 -6.71 -7.20 -19.09
CA ALA A 472 -7.14 -7.93 -20.27
C ALA A 472 -6.19 -9.10 -20.59
N LEU A 473 -4.88 -8.90 -20.48
CA LEU A 473 -3.87 -9.95 -20.68
C LEU A 473 -4.01 -11.08 -19.63
N LEU A 474 -4.20 -10.73 -18.37
CA LEU A 474 -4.36 -11.68 -17.27
C LEU A 474 -5.66 -12.50 -17.37
N SER A 475 -6.66 -12.00 -18.08
CA SER A 475 -7.91 -12.74 -18.35
C SER A 475 -7.79 -13.71 -19.54
N ALA A 476 -6.69 -13.64 -20.30
CA ALA A 476 -6.45 -14.50 -21.44
C ALA A 476 -6.00 -15.92 -21.02
N PRO A 477 -6.26 -16.94 -21.86
CA PRO A 477 -5.82 -18.31 -21.59
C PRO A 477 -4.31 -18.42 -21.39
N ASN A 478 -3.90 -19.25 -20.43
CA ASN A 478 -2.51 -19.57 -20.14
C ASN A 478 -1.60 -18.40 -19.72
N VAL A 479 -2.14 -17.22 -19.44
CA VAL A 479 -1.40 -16.09 -18.88
C VAL A 479 -1.49 -16.13 -17.36
N ALA A 480 -0.39 -16.45 -16.69
CA ALA A 480 -0.29 -16.48 -15.23
C ALA A 480 0.14 -15.13 -14.64
N ASP A 481 0.94 -14.36 -15.38
CA ASP A 481 1.36 -13.01 -14.99
C ASP A 481 1.63 -12.14 -16.23
N ALA A 482 1.42 -10.83 -16.11
CA ALA A 482 1.62 -9.88 -17.20
C ALA A 482 2.14 -8.54 -16.66
N CYS A 483 2.98 -7.87 -17.46
CA CYS A 483 3.44 -6.51 -17.21
C CYS A 483 3.41 -5.69 -18.50
N VAL A 484 2.80 -4.52 -18.44
CA VAL A 484 2.67 -3.62 -19.58
C VAL A 484 3.54 -2.37 -19.37
N LEU A 485 4.31 -2.03 -20.39
CA LEU A 485 5.28 -0.95 -20.37
C LEU A 485 5.17 -0.11 -21.66
N ALA A 486 5.52 1.17 -21.53
CA ALA A 486 5.76 2.03 -22.69
C ALA A 486 7.03 1.58 -23.43
N VAL A 487 6.95 1.47 -24.74
CA VAL A 487 8.06 1.25 -25.65
C VAL A 487 8.25 2.52 -26.47
N PRO A 488 9.42 3.18 -26.44
CA PRO A 488 9.66 4.37 -27.26
C PRO A 488 9.47 4.09 -28.75
N ASP A 489 8.85 5.03 -29.47
CA ASP A 489 8.58 4.93 -30.91
C ASP A 489 8.72 6.31 -31.56
N ASP A 490 9.49 6.39 -32.65
CA ASP A 490 9.82 7.65 -33.32
C ASP A 490 8.62 8.37 -33.96
N VAL A 491 7.54 7.62 -34.25
CA VAL A 491 6.33 8.17 -34.90
C VAL A 491 5.23 8.43 -33.90
N MET A 492 4.97 7.49 -33.01
CA MET A 492 3.86 7.54 -32.07
C MET A 492 4.27 8.07 -30.68
N GLY A 493 5.53 8.40 -30.47
CA GLY A 493 6.12 8.72 -29.17
C GLY A 493 6.30 7.47 -28.30
N GLU A 494 5.21 6.76 -28.01
CA GLU A 494 5.26 5.49 -27.29
C GLU A 494 4.29 4.47 -27.92
N LYS A 495 4.61 3.19 -27.77
CA LYS A 495 3.77 2.04 -28.11
C LYS A 495 3.59 1.11 -26.92
N VAL A 496 2.60 0.22 -27.00
CA VAL A 496 2.30 -0.73 -25.93
C VAL A 496 3.18 -1.96 -26.06
N GLY A 497 3.99 -2.23 -25.03
CA GLY A 497 4.76 -3.46 -24.87
C GLY A 497 4.21 -4.31 -23.72
N ALA A 498 4.14 -5.63 -23.92
CA ALA A 498 3.69 -6.58 -22.92
C ALA A 498 4.73 -7.68 -22.64
N LEU A 499 4.99 -7.95 -21.37
CA LEU A 499 5.72 -9.11 -20.89
C LEU A 499 4.71 -10.12 -20.38
N LEU A 500 4.78 -11.37 -20.83
CA LEU A 500 3.84 -12.43 -20.47
C LEU A 500 4.58 -13.60 -19.83
N PHE A 501 4.03 -14.13 -18.74
CA PHE A 501 4.50 -15.33 -18.10
C PHE A 501 3.36 -16.35 -17.98
N GLY A 502 3.56 -17.57 -18.49
CA GLY A 502 2.56 -18.63 -18.52
C GLY A 502 2.64 -19.62 -17.35
N GLY A 503 3.57 -19.43 -16.41
CA GLY A 503 3.84 -20.46 -15.41
C GLY A 503 4.41 -21.70 -16.06
N THR A 504 3.69 -22.82 -15.98
CA THR A 504 4.03 -24.10 -16.62
C THR A 504 3.36 -24.26 -18.00
N ALA A 505 2.43 -23.40 -18.37
CA ALA A 505 1.68 -23.44 -19.63
C ALA A 505 2.41 -22.67 -20.74
N ALA A 506 2.33 -23.19 -21.97
CA ALA A 506 2.78 -22.45 -23.15
C ALA A 506 1.76 -21.35 -23.49
N ILE A 507 2.26 -20.16 -23.83
CA ILE A 507 1.46 -19.02 -24.26
C ILE A 507 1.43 -18.98 -25.80
N ASP A 508 0.24 -19.00 -26.38
CA ASP A 508 0.01 -18.60 -27.78
C ASP A 508 -0.26 -17.09 -27.83
N VAL A 509 0.72 -16.33 -28.26
CA VAL A 509 0.64 -14.86 -28.34
C VAL A 509 -0.48 -14.40 -29.26
N ALA A 510 -0.75 -15.12 -30.36
CA ALA A 510 -1.82 -14.75 -31.29
C ALA A 510 -3.19 -14.91 -30.64
N GLU A 511 -3.42 -16.00 -29.91
CA GLU A 511 -4.66 -16.24 -29.16
C GLU A 511 -4.86 -15.19 -28.05
N VAL A 512 -3.79 -14.86 -27.30
CA VAL A 512 -3.83 -13.82 -26.25
C VAL A 512 -4.20 -12.46 -26.83
N LEU A 513 -3.56 -12.05 -27.94
CA LEU A 513 -3.88 -10.77 -28.58
C LEU A 513 -5.29 -10.74 -29.16
N GLU A 514 -5.79 -11.86 -29.71
CA GLU A 514 -7.17 -11.96 -30.17
C GLU A 514 -8.16 -11.88 -28.99
N HIS A 515 -7.84 -12.46 -27.85
CA HIS A 515 -8.61 -12.29 -26.63
C HIS A 515 -8.67 -10.82 -26.20
N CYS A 516 -7.56 -10.12 -26.24
CA CYS A 516 -7.50 -8.68 -25.91
C CYS A 516 -8.30 -7.82 -26.89
N ARG A 517 -8.33 -8.14 -28.19
CA ARG A 517 -9.11 -7.40 -29.20
C ARG A 517 -10.62 -7.43 -28.95
N ARG A 518 -11.12 -8.42 -28.24
CA ARG A 518 -12.52 -8.50 -27.84
C ARG A 518 -12.90 -7.58 -26.68
N GLN A 519 -11.91 -7.07 -25.96
CA GLN A 519 -12.11 -6.28 -24.73
C GLN A 519 -11.54 -4.86 -24.81
N LEU A 520 -10.52 -4.63 -25.63
CA LEU A 520 -9.79 -3.37 -25.71
C LEU A 520 -9.94 -2.73 -27.10
N ALA A 521 -9.89 -1.40 -27.12
CA ALA A 521 -9.76 -0.65 -28.37
C ALA A 521 -8.44 -1.01 -29.09
N ASP A 522 -8.44 -0.94 -30.43
CA ASP A 522 -7.31 -1.37 -31.26
C ASP A 522 -5.96 -0.73 -30.88
N PHE A 523 -5.97 0.56 -30.55
CA PHE A 523 -4.76 1.30 -30.17
C PHE A 523 -4.17 0.86 -28.83
N LYS A 524 -4.91 0.17 -27.97
CA LYS A 524 -4.47 -0.38 -26.67
C LYS A 524 -3.83 -1.76 -26.80
N ILE A 525 -4.01 -2.46 -27.92
CA ILE A 525 -3.48 -3.81 -28.09
C ILE A 525 -1.95 -3.76 -28.18
N PRO A 526 -1.21 -4.60 -27.42
CA PRO A 526 0.22 -4.63 -27.45
C PRO A 526 0.82 -4.81 -28.86
N GLN A 527 1.74 -3.94 -29.24
CA GLN A 527 2.51 -4.04 -30.46
C GLN A 527 3.82 -4.81 -30.27
N TYR A 528 4.31 -4.85 -29.04
CA TYR A 528 5.49 -5.62 -28.65
C TYR A 528 5.07 -6.63 -27.59
N VAL A 529 5.42 -7.89 -27.78
CA VAL A 529 5.16 -8.95 -26.81
C VAL A 529 6.40 -9.80 -26.61
N THR A 530 6.77 -10.01 -25.35
CA THR A 530 7.85 -10.92 -24.98
C THR A 530 7.30 -11.93 -23.96
N VAL A 531 7.39 -13.22 -24.29
CA VAL A 531 7.10 -14.29 -23.35
C VAL A 531 8.37 -14.59 -22.55
N VAL A 532 8.25 -14.48 -21.21
CA VAL A 532 9.37 -14.72 -20.30
C VAL A 532 9.27 -16.11 -19.68
N THR A 533 10.42 -16.71 -19.42
CA THR A 533 10.51 -18.08 -18.85
C THR A 533 10.45 -18.13 -17.33
N GLY A 534 10.63 -17.00 -16.67
CA GLY A 534 10.58 -16.87 -15.20
C GLY A 534 9.51 -15.90 -14.74
N ALA A 535 9.14 -15.98 -13.46
CA ALA A 535 8.22 -15.05 -12.84
C ALA A 535 8.69 -13.60 -12.98
N LEU A 536 7.75 -12.68 -13.18
CA LEU A 536 8.05 -11.26 -13.29
C LEU A 536 8.59 -10.72 -11.96
N PRO A 537 9.64 -9.87 -11.98
CA PRO A 537 10.26 -9.36 -10.76
C PRO A 537 9.29 -8.47 -9.98
N ARG A 538 9.18 -8.77 -8.69
CA ARG A 538 8.33 -8.05 -7.75
C ARG A 538 9.14 -7.61 -6.53
N ASN A 539 8.72 -6.53 -5.90
CA ASN A 539 9.24 -6.19 -4.59
C ASN A 539 8.67 -7.14 -3.52
N ALA A 540 9.18 -7.06 -2.28
CA ALA A 540 8.72 -7.90 -1.18
C ALA A 540 7.23 -7.72 -0.83
N GLY A 541 6.62 -6.59 -1.19
CA GLY A 541 5.18 -6.33 -1.08
C GLY A 541 4.36 -6.85 -2.27
N GLY A 542 4.96 -7.65 -3.18
CA GLY A 542 4.27 -8.24 -4.33
C GLY A 542 4.07 -7.32 -5.53
N LYS A 543 4.56 -6.07 -5.50
CA LYS A 543 4.41 -5.10 -6.59
C LYS A 543 5.44 -5.31 -7.70
N LEU A 544 4.99 -5.29 -8.96
CA LEU A 544 5.86 -5.36 -10.15
C LEU A 544 6.92 -4.24 -10.15
N LEU A 545 8.16 -4.62 -10.42
CA LEU A 545 9.30 -3.70 -10.53
C LEU A 545 9.41 -3.15 -11.97
N LYS A 546 8.39 -2.41 -12.42
CA LYS A 546 8.29 -1.87 -13.80
C LYS A 546 9.51 -1.05 -14.21
N ALA A 547 10.08 -0.25 -13.31
CA ALA A 547 11.30 0.51 -13.60
C ALA A 547 12.47 -0.42 -14.00
N ARG A 548 12.73 -1.46 -13.19
CA ARG A 548 13.77 -2.45 -13.48
C ARG A 548 13.52 -3.19 -14.78
N LEU A 549 12.27 -3.58 -15.04
CA LEU A 549 11.90 -4.25 -16.30
C LEU A 549 12.12 -3.33 -17.50
N ARG A 550 11.77 -2.05 -17.40
CA ARG A 550 11.98 -1.05 -18.47
C ARG A 550 13.44 -0.93 -18.87
N ASP A 551 14.37 -0.98 -17.91
CA ASP A 551 15.80 -0.86 -18.14
C ASP A 551 16.43 -2.16 -18.72
N GLN A 552 15.87 -3.31 -18.37
CA GLN A 552 16.45 -4.62 -18.69
C GLN A 552 15.90 -5.24 -19.97
N ILE A 553 14.65 -4.93 -20.34
CA ILE A 553 14.01 -5.56 -21.48
C ILE A 553 14.62 -5.08 -22.81
N ARG A 554 14.77 -6.02 -23.72
CA ARG A 554 15.07 -5.74 -25.14
C ARG A 554 13.89 -6.25 -25.96
N TRP A 555 13.15 -5.30 -26.52
CA TRP A 555 12.00 -5.63 -27.34
C TRP A 555 12.44 -6.18 -28.70
N GLY A 556 11.76 -7.22 -29.17
CA GLY A 556 11.86 -7.68 -30.54
C GLY A 556 11.20 -6.70 -31.53
N PRO A 557 11.11 -7.04 -32.81
CA PRO A 557 10.39 -6.22 -33.78
C PRO A 557 8.90 -6.12 -33.40
N PRO A 558 8.22 -5.03 -33.76
CA PRO A 558 6.80 -4.90 -33.52
C PRO A 558 6.00 -5.98 -34.25
N LEU A 559 4.97 -6.49 -33.63
CA LEU A 559 4.08 -7.51 -34.20
C LEU A 559 3.10 -6.92 -35.22
N ARG A 560 2.92 -5.57 -35.20
CA ARG A 560 2.04 -4.82 -36.11
C ARG A 560 2.40 -3.33 -36.20
#